data_b5478d547eefb46f99513dc991172780
#
_entry.id   b5478d547eefb46f99513dc991172780
#
_cell.length_a   1.000
_cell.length_b   1.000
_cell.length_c   1.000
_cell.angle_alpha   90.00
_cell.angle_beta   90.00
_cell.angle_gamma   90.00
#
_symmetry.space_group_name_H-M   'P 1'
#
loop_
_entity.id
_entity.type
_entity.pdbx_description
1 polymer ?
#
loop_
_entity_poly.entity_id
_entity_poly.type
_entity_poly.pdbx_seq_one_letter_code
_entity_poly.pdbx_strand_id
1 'polypeptide(L)'
;MKIQDAKVFVTCPDRNFVTLKIMTDEGLYGLGDATLNGRELAVKAYLEDLIPCLIGRDPAQIEDIWQYFYRGAYWRRGPVTMAAIAAIDMALWDIKGKALNTPVYNLLGGKSRQGVMVYGHANG
;
A
#
# COMPACT_ATOMS: atom_id res chain seq x y z
N MET A 1 -15.53 4.61 10.15
CA MET A 1 -14.51 3.58 9.81
C MET A 1 -13.15 4.02 10.33
N LYS A 2 -12.44 3.12 11.00
CA LYS A 2 -11.07 3.35 11.49
C LYS A 2 -10.18 2.17 11.16
N ILE A 3 -8.90 2.42 10.97
CA ILE A 3 -7.90 1.36 10.81
C ILE A 3 -7.76 0.63 12.15
N GLN A 4 -8.03 -0.67 12.15
CA GLN A 4 -8.00 -1.52 13.34
C GLN A 4 -6.70 -2.32 13.45
N ASP A 5 -6.19 -2.80 12.32
CA ASP A 5 -4.98 -3.63 12.28
C ASP A 5 -4.31 -3.51 10.90
N ALA A 6 -3.03 -3.83 10.82
CA ALA A 6 -2.33 -3.98 9.56
C ALA A 6 -1.26 -5.07 9.67
N LYS A 7 -1.04 -5.80 8.57
CA LYS A 7 -0.08 -6.91 8.52
C LYS A 7 0.74 -6.86 7.24
N VAL A 8 2.01 -7.20 7.38
CA VAL A 8 2.95 -7.33 6.26
C VAL A 8 3.23 -8.79 5.99
N PHE A 9 3.05 -9.21 4.75
CA PHE A 9 3.32 -10.56 4.29
C PHE A 9 4.49 -10.54 3.32
N VAL A 10 5.49 -11.39 3.55
CA VAL A 10 6.56 -11.67 2.58
C VAL A 10 6.34 -13.07 2.06
N THR A 11 6.15 -13.22 0.77
CA THR A 11 5.89 -14.48 0.10
C THR A 11 6.87 -14.70 -1.03
N CYS A 12 7.18 -15.95 -1.35
CA CYS A 12 8.09 -16.30 -2.44
C CYS A 12 7.58 -17.56 -3.17
N PRO A 13 6.56 -17.43 -4.04
CA PRO A 13 6.12 -18.55 -4.87
C PRO A 13 7.18 -18.94 -5.92
N ASP A 14 7.80 -17.98 -6.57
CA ASP A 14 8.90 -18.09 -7.53
C ASP A 14 9.77 -16.81 -7.54
N ARG A 15 9.23 -15.73 -6.98
CA ARG A 15 9.93 -14.47 -6.68
C ARG A 15 9.37 -13.87 -5.40
N ASN A 16 10.11 -12.96 -4.78
CA ASN A 16 9.68 -12.32 -3.54
C ASN A 16 8.62 -11.25 -3.79
N PHE A 17 7.59 -11.25 -2.95
CA PHE A 17 6.58 -10.20 -2.86
C PHE A 17 6.45 -9.72 -1.41
N VAL A 18 6.24 -8.42 -1.24
CA VAL A 18 5.92 -7.80 0.05
C VAL A 18 4.54 -7.16 -0.08
N THR A 19 3.57 -7.69 0.64
CA THR A 19 2.18 -7.22 0.60
C THR A 19 1.79 -6.65 1.95
N LEU A 20 1.28 -5.43 1.96
CA LEU A 20 0.64 -4.81 3.11
C LEU A 20 -0.87 -5.03 3.02
N LYS A 21 -1.47 -5.51 4.12
CA LYS A 21 -2.92 -5.57 4.29
C LYS A 21 -3.32 -4.66 5.45
N ILE A 22 -4.14 -3.65 5.18
CA ILE A 22 -4.75 -2.77 6.20
C ILE A 22 -6.19 -3.22 6.42
N MET A 23 -6.60 -3.37 7.66
CA MET A 23 -7.94 -3.82 8.06
C MET A 23 -8.66 -2.73 8.86
N THR A 24 -9.97 -2.60 8.64
CA THR A 24 -10.82 -1.62 9.31
C THR A 24 -11.76 -2.26 10.32
N ASP A 25 -12.26 -1.46 11.25
CA ASP A 25 -13.27 -1.85 12.25
C ASP A 25 -14.65 -2.16 11.64
N GLU A 26 -14.87 -1.82 10.36
CA GLU A 26 -16.09 -2.14 9.62
C GLU A 26 -15.95 -3.38 8.71
N GLY A 27 -14.85 -4.13 8.85
CA GLY A 27 -14.61 -5.37 8.10
C GLY A 27 -14.06 -5.19 6.69
N LEU A 28 -13.87 -3.95 6.21
CA LEU A 28 -13.18 -3.71 4.96
C LEU A 28 -11.67 -3.86 5.13
N TYR A 29 -11.01 -4.23 4.06
CA TYR A 29 -9.54 -4.25 4.02
C TYR A 29 -9.02 -3.74 2.68
N GLY A 30 -7.82 -3.20 2.69
CA GLY A 30 -7.08 -2.82 1.49
C GLY A 30 -5.73 -3.50 1.40
N LEU A 31 -5.27 -3.69 0.18
CA LEU A 31 -3.98 -4.28 -0.14
C LEU A 31 -3.08 -3.26 -0.82
N GLY A 32 -1.81 -3.25 -0.44
CA GLY A 32 -0.76 -2.48 -1.08
C GLY A 32 0.46 -3.33 -1.35
N ASP A 33 1.16 -3.06 -2.44
CA ASP A 33 2.41 -3.73 -2.80
C ASP A 33 3.59 -2.87 -2.38
N ALA A 34 4.48 -3.44 -1.58
CA ALA A 34 5.72 -2.83 -1.10
C ALA A 34 6.96 -3.55 -1.65
N THR A 35 6.82 -4.36 -2.68
CA THR A 35 7.92 -5.15 -3.22
C THR A 35 9.05 -4.25 -3.72
N LEU A 36 10.22 -4.43 -3.13
CA LEU A 36 11.47 -3.78 -3.54
C LEU A 36 12.54 -4.85 -3.67
N ASN A 37 12.90 -5.17 -4.91
CA ASN A 37 13.76 -6.31 -5.24
C ASN A 37 15.11 -6.23 -4.50
N GLY A 38 15.43 -7.27 -3.73
CA GLY A 38 16.66 -7.37 -2.94
C GLY A 38 16.65 -6.53 -1.65
N ARG A 39 15.51 -5.95 -1.27
CA ARG A 39 15.34 -5.16 -0.03
C ARG A 39 14.02 -5.47 0.67
N GLU A 40 13.44 -6.63 0.40
CA GLU A 40 12.12 -7.02 0.88
C GLU A 40 12.02 -6.98 2.41
N LEU A 41 13.02 -7.52 3.10
CA LEU A 41 13.04 -7.52 4.57
C LEU A 41 13.24 -6.12 5.16
N ALA A 42 13.97 -5.24 4.48
CA ALA A 42 14.13 -3.85 4.90
C ALA A 42 12.82 -3.08 4.81
N VAL A 43 12.08 -3.24 3.70
CA VAL A 43 10.76 -2.62 3.55
C VAL A 43 9.75 -3.20 4.54
N LYS A 44 9.78 -4.53 4.75
CA LYS A 44 8.93 -5.19 5.75
C LYS A 44 9.15 -4.58 7.14
N ALA A 45 10.40 -4.52 7.59
CA ALA A 45 10.73 -3.98 8.91
C ALA A 45 10.31 -2.51 9.05
N TYR A 46 10.52 -1.71 8.01
CA TYR A 46 10.09 -0.31 8.02
C TYR A 46 8.56 -0.15 8.07
N LEU A 47 7.82 -0.97 7.31
CA LEU A 47 6.34 -1.00 7.39
C LEU A 47 5.86 -1.40 8.79
N GLU A 48 6.47 -2.40 9.41
CA GLU A 48 6.12 -2.83 10.76
C GLU A 48 6.34 -1.73 11.81
N ASP A 49 7.36 -0.88 11.62
CA ASP A 49 7.60 0.30 12.44
C ASP A 49 6.52 1.40 12.23
N LEU A 50 5.98 1.52 11.01
CA LEU A 50 4.95 2.50 10.69
C LEU A 50 3.52 2.09 11.12
N ILE A 51 3.23 0.79 11.19
CA ILE A 51 1.89 0.26 11.47
C ILE A 51 1.27 0.84 12.75
N PRO A 52 1.96 0.94 13.90
CA PRO A 52 1.39 1.54 15.09
C PRO A 52 0.86 2.96 14.90
N CYS A 53 1.47 3.71 13.98
CA CYS A 53 1.04 5.07 13.65
C CYS A 53 -0.21 5.13 12.75
N LEU A 54 -0.61 4.00 12.14
CA LEU A 54 -1.83 3.89 11.33
C LEU A 54 -3.07 3.60 12.19
N ILE A 55 -2.90 2.86 13.27
CA ILE A 55 -4.02 2.36 14.07
C ILE A 55 -4.86 3.52 14.62
N GLY A 56 -6.18 3.42 14.47
CA GLY A 56 -7.15 4.41 14.91
C GLY A 56 -7.36 5.59 13.95
N ARG A 57 -6.55 5.72 12.88
CA ARG A 57 -6.77 6.75 11.85
C ARG A 57 -7.96 6.42 10.97
N ASP A 58 -8.55 7.46 10.39
CA ASP A 58 -9.57 7.33 9.35
C ASP A 58 -8.90 7.00 8.00
N PRO A 59 -9.15 5.82 7.41
CA PRO A 59 -8.55 5.44 6.12
C PRO A 59 -9.01 6.30 4.94
N ALA A 60 -10.07 7.11 5.10
CA ALA A 60 -10.51 8.05 4.06
C ALA A 60 -9.59 9.27 3.92
N GLN A 61 -8.77 9.57 4.95
CA GLN A 61 -7.84 10.70 4.98
C GLN A 61 -6.50 10.34 4.34
N ILE A 62 -6.53 9.91 3.07
CA ILE A 62 -5.37 9.35 2.36
C ILE A 62 -4.22 10.37 2.30
N GLU A 63 -4.50 11.60 1.89
CA GLU A 63 -3.50 12.65 1.75
C GLU A 63 -2.88 13.06 3.10
N ASP A 64 -3.69 13.13 4.15
CA ASP A 64 -3.19 13.43 5.50
C ASP A 64 -2.23 12.35 5.98
N ILE A 65 -2.60 11.08 5.79
CA ILE A 65 -1.76 9.93 6.16
C ILE A 65 -0.47 9.92 5.34
N TRP A 66 -0.53 10.19 4.03
CA TRP A 66 0.65 10.28 3.18
C TRP A 66 1.60 11.39 3.65
N GLN A 67 1.06 12.59 3.91
CA GLN A 67 1.84 13.74 4.39
C GLN A 67 2.45 13.46 5.78
N TYR A 68 1.72 12.78 6.65
CA TYR A 68 2.21 12.40 7.96
C TYR A 68 3.46 11.53 7.86
N PHE A 69 3.44 10.48 7.04
CA PHE A 69 4.60 9.59 6.90
C PHE A 69 5.75 10.22 6.11
N TYR A 70 5.45 11.05 5.13
CA TYR A 70 6.51 11.70 4.34
C TYR A 70 7.17 12.86 5.10
N ARG A 71 6.38 13.77 5.66
CA ARG A 71 6.90 14.96 6.36
C ARG A 71 7.33 14.68 7.78
N GLY A 72 6.71 13.72 8.46
CA GLY A 72 7.03 13.35 9.83
C GLY A 72 8.42 12.73 9.98
N ALA A 73 8.95 12.14 8.91
CA ALA A 73 10.31 11.62 8.90
C ALA A 73 11.32 12.76 8.69
N TYR A 74 12.35 12.84 9.55
CA TYR A 74 13.45 13.77 9.35
C TYR A 74 14.25 13.42 8.09
N TRP A 75 14.60 12.15 7.93
CA TRP A 75 15.25 11.60 6.74
C TRP A 75 14.19 11.10 5.76
N ARG A 76 13.95 11.87 4.72
CA ARG A 76 12.94 11.60 3.70
C ARG A 76 13.54 11.00 2.46
N ARG A 77 12.68 10.40 1.62
CA ARG A 77 13.03 9.81 0.33
C ARG A 77 13.79 8.48 0.46
N GLY A 78 14.17 7.96 -0.66
CA GLY A 78 14.83 6.67 -0.79
C GLY A 78 13.84 5.53 -1.07
N PRO A 79 14.34 4.46 -1.71
CA PRO A 79 13.47 3.41 -2.24
C PRO A 79 12.74 2.63 -1.16
N VAL A 80 13.37 2.33 -0.02
CA VAL A 80 12.72 1.59 1.08
C VAL A 80 11.58 2.41 1.67
N THR A 81 11.86 3.67 2.04
CA THR A 81 10.87 4.59 2.62
C THR A 81 9.69 4.81 1.69
N MET A 82 9.96 5.09 0.41
CA MET A 82 8.91 5.41 -0.54
C MET A 82 8.11 4.18 -0.96
N ALA A 83 8.70 2.98 -1.03
CA ALA A 83 7.97 1.74 -1.25
C ALA A 83 6.97 1.45 -0.12
N ALA A 84 7.36 1.69 1.13
CA ALA A 84 6.48 1.54 2.28
C ALA A 84 5.31 2.54 2.25
N ILE A 85 5.58 3.82 1.99
CA ILE A 85 4.53 4.86 1.88
C ILE A 85 3.60 4.54 0.71
N ALA A 86 4.12 4.12 -0.44
CA ALA A 86 3.31 3.74 -1.60
C ALA A 86 2.38 2.56 -1.30
N ALA A 87 2.85 1.56 -0.56
CA ALA A 87 2.01 0.42 -0.16
C ALA A 87 0.85 0.86 0.76
N ILE A 88 1.12 1.77 1.69
CA ILE A 88 0.07 2.34 2.55
C ILE A 88 -0.94 3.10 1.69
N ASP A 89 -0.48 3.96 0.80
CA ASP A 89 -1.32 4.75 -0.11
C ASP A 89 -2.22 3.84 -0.96
N MET A 90 -1.64 2.82 -1.63
CA MET A 90 -2.41 1.84 -2.41
C MET A 90 -3.48 1.14 -1.58
N ALA A 91 -3.14 0.69 -0.36
CA ALA A 91 -4.09 0.01 0.50
C ALA A 91 -5.25 0.93 0.94
N LEU A 92 -4.99 2.20 1.18
CA LEU A 92 -6.02 3.18 1.52
C LEU A 92 -6.95 3.48 0.34
N TRP A 93 -6.41 3.61 -0.88
CA TRP A 93 -7.22 3.75 -2.09
C TRP A 93 -8.07 2.50 -2.36
N ASP A 94 -7.55 1.29 -2.11
CA ASP A 94 -8.33 0.04 -2.22
C ASP A 94 -9.49 0.01 -1.22
N ILE A 95 -9.27 0.41 0.05
CA ILE A 95 -10.34 0.57 1.03
C ILE A 95 -11.38 1.58 0.54
N LYS A 96 -10.96 2.74 0.03
CA LYS A 96 -11.85 3.78 -0.47
C LYS A 96 -12.72 3.29 -1.64
N GLY A 97 -12.11 2.59 -2.59
CA GLY A 97 -12.85 1.98 -3.70
C GLY A 97 -13.91 0.99 -3.23
N LYS A 98 -13.55 0.11 -2.28
CA LYS A 98 -14.48 -0.85 -1.68
C LYS A 98 -15.61 -0.17 -0.89
N ALA A 99 -15.28 0.83 -0.08
CA ALA A 99 -16.27 1.59 0.69
C ALA A 99 -17.29 2.32 -0.19
N LEU A 100 -16.88 2.79 -1.36
CA LEU A 100 -17.71 3.46 -2.35
C LEU A 100 -18.30 2.51 -3.40
N ASN A 101 -18.03 1.19 -3.29
CA ASN A 101 -18.42 0.17 -4.26
C ASN A 101 -18.08 0.56 -5.71
N THR A 102 -16.88 1.08 -5.91
CA THR A 102 -16.38 1.51 -7.22
C THR A 102 -14.91 1.14 -7.39
N PRO A 103 -14.47 0.76 -8.59
CA PRO A 103 -13.05 0.50 -8.81
C PRO A 103 -12.23 1.78 -8.72
N VAL A 104 -11.00 1.68 -8.22
CA VAL A 104 -10.11 2.81 -7.95
C VAL A 104 -9.89 3.69 -9.19
N TYR A 105 -9.81 3.10 -10.39
CA TYR A 105 -9.62 3.90 -11.61
C TYR A 105 -10.76 4.91 -11.85
N ASN A 106 -11.99 4.64 -11.40
CA ASN A 106 -13.08 5.62 -11.50
C ASN A 106 -12.88 6.81 -10.55
N LEU A 107 -12.26 6.56 -9.39
CA LEU A 107 -11.92 7.64 -8.46
C LEU A 107 -10.77 8.51 -8.98
N LEU A 108 -9.95 7.96 -9.88
CA LEU A 108 -8.81 8.64 -10.49
C LEU A 108 -9.11 9.29 -11.86
N GLY A 109 -10.38 9.32 -12.28
CA GLY A 109 -10.79 9.98 -13.50
C GLY A 109 -11.30 9.06 -14.61
N GLY A 110 -11.41 7.75 -14.37
CA GLY A 110 -11.96 6.77 -15.30
C GLY A 110 -10.94 6.10 -16.20
N LYS A 111 -11.41 5.22 -17.07
CA LYS A 111 -10.57 4.45 -17.98
C LYS A 111 -10.10 5.30 -19.16
N SER A 112 -8.80 5.24 -19.46
CA SER A 112 -8.24 5.76 -20.72
C SER A 112 -8.15 4.69 -21.82
N ARG A 113 -8.28 3.40 -21.47
CA ARG A 113 -8.16 2.26 -22.39
C ARG A 113 -8.89 1.03 -21.85
N GLN A 114 -9.23 0.07 -22.70
CA GLN A 114 -9.90 -1.16 -22.29
C GLN A 114 -8.93 -2.28 -21.87
N GLY A 115 -7.70 -2.23 -22.36
CA GLY A 115 -6.66 -3.19 -22.06
C GLY A 115 -5.31 -2.52 -21.91
N VAL A 116 -4.39 -3.19 -21.22
CA VAL A 116 -3.00 -2.75 -21.03
C VAL A 116 -2.08 -3.77 -21.69
N MET A 117 -1.17 -3.27 -22.53
CA MET A 117 -0.13 -4.12 -23.10
C MET A 117 0.84 -4.54 -21.98
N VAL A 118 1.12 -5.84 -21.91
CA VAL A 118 2.09 -6.40 -20.97
C VAL A 118 3.21 -7.11 -21.73
N TYR A 119 4.36 -7.21 -21.11
CA TYR A 119 5.47 -8.05 -21.59
C TYR A 119 5.96 -8.94 -20.45
N GLY A 120 6.41 -10.13 -20.77
CA GLY A 120 7.02 -11.06 -19.83
C GLY A 120 8.54 -11.09 -20.00
N HIS A 121 9.27 -11.25 -18.90
CA HIS A 121 10.69 -11.62 -18.97
C HIS A 121 10.78 -13.14 -19.09
N ALA A 122 11.44 -13.60 -20.15
CA ALA A 122 11.88 -14.98 -20.26
C ALA A 122 13.29 -15.06 -19.66
N ASN A 123 13.42 -15.64 -18.49
CA ASN A 123 14.71 -16.00 -17.92
C ASN A 123 15.09 -17.37 -18.48
N GLY A 124 16.10 -17.40 -19.35
CA GLY A 124 16.68 -18.64 -19.86
C GLY A 124 17.57 -19.33 -18.82
#